data_a5d6686c79bb969cb790465144f3d29e
#
_entry.id   a5d6686c79bb969cb790465144f3d29e
#
_cell.length_a   1.000
_cell.length_b   1.000
_cell.length_c   1.000
_cell.angle_alpha   90.00
_cell.angle_beta   90.00
_cell.angle_gamma   90.00
#
_symmetry.space_group_name_H-M   'P 1'
#
loop_
_entity.id
_entity.type
_entity.pdbx_description
1 polymer ?
#
loop_
_entity_poly.entity_id
_entity_poly.type
_entity_poly.pdbx_seq_one_letter_code
_entity_poly.pdbx_strand_id
1 'polypeptide(L)' 'MLNELARKQLINELLPKLEKLIENLPQYGEICLRAKICDFKIGTTFTSIEVAQKTTKNKGE' A
#
# COMPACT_ATOMS: atom_id res chain seq x y z
N MET A 1 15.83 7.72 15.89
CA MET A 1 14.48 7.40 16.31
C MET A 1 13.51 8.50 15.91
N LEU A 2 12.34 8.12 15.46
CA LEU A 2 11.34 9.10 15.03
C LEU A 2 10.68 9.75 16.24
N ASN A 3 10.53 11.06 16.19
CA ASN A 3 9.72 11.71 17.19
C ASN A 3 8.26 11.68 16.72
N GLU A 4 7.39 12.17 17.57
CA GLU A 4 5.96 12.07 17.28
C GLU A 4 5.56 12.91 16.08
N LEU A 5 6.15 14.08 15.94
CA LEU A 5 5.82 14.95 14.82
C LEU A 5 6.24 14.33 13.50
N ALA A 6 7.43 13.77 13.45
CA ALA A 6 7.90 13.13 12.22
C ALA A 6 7.03 11.94 11.86
N ARG A 7 6.60 11.20 12.87
CA ARG A 7 5.75 10.04 12.64
C ARG A 7 4.41 10.46 12.05
N LYS A 8 3.84 11.53 12.57
CA LYS A 8 2.57 12.02 12.03
C LYS A 8 2.71 12.51 10.61
N GLN A 9 3.82 13.14 10.30
CA GLN A 9 4.06 13.60 8.94
C GLN A 9 4.14 12.43 7.97
N LEU A 10 4.81 11.35 8.38
CA LEU A 10 4.90 10.17 7.53
C LEU A 10 3.53 9.55 7.31
N ILE A 11 2.73 9.48 8.34
CA ILE A 11 1.38 8.95 8.22
C ILE A 11 0.57 9.79 7.26
N ASN A 12 0.66 11.12 7.40
CA ASN A 12 -0.10 12.01 6.53
C ASN A 12 0.34 11.90 5.07
N GLU A 13 1.60 11.60 4.84
CA GLU A 13 2.08 11.43 3.48
C GLU A 13 1.60 10.12 2.86
N LEU A 14 1.50 9.08 3.66
CA LEU A 14 1.13 7.75 3.15
C LEU A 14 -0.37 7.55 3.10
N LEU A 15 -1.12 8.26 3.93
CA LEU A 15 -2.56 8.06 4.01
C LEU A 15 -3.28 8.25 2.70
N PRO A 16 -3.02 9.31 1.92
CA PRO A 16 -3.73 9.44 0.64
C PRO A 16 -3.44 8.30 -0.31
N LYS A 17 -2.24 7.75 -0.27
CA LYS A 17 -1.91 6.64 -1.14
C LYS A 17 -2.63 5.38 -0.71
N LEU A 18 -2.74 5.18 0.58
CA LEU A 18 -3.49 4.05 1.10
C LEU A 18 -4.97 4.18 0.77
N GLU A 19 -5.51 5.37 0.90
CA GLU A 19 -6.91 5.59 0.57
C GLU A 19 -7.19 5.29 -0.90
N LYS A 20 -6.26 5.68 -1.76
CA LYS A 20 -6.43 5.42 -3.17
C LYS A 20 -6.41 3.92 -3.47
N LEU A 21 -5.55 3.19 -2.79
CA LEU A 21 -5.53 1.74 -2.95
C LEU A 21 -6.83 1.11 -2.50
N ILE A 22 -7.38 1.61 -1.40
CA ILE A 22 -8.62 1.05 -0.89
C ILE A 22 -9.79 1.40 -1.79
N GLU A 23 -9.78 2.58 -2.40
CA GLU A 23 -10.82 2.95 -3.34
C GLU A 23 -10.86 2.02 -4.55
N ASN A 24 -9.71 1.49 -4.91
CA ASN A 24 -9.61 0.58 -6.04
C ASN A 24 -9.41 -0.87 -5.60
N LEU A 25 -9.86 -1.17 -4.42
CA LEU A 25 -9.65 -2.48 -3.83
C LEU A 25 -10.33 -3.55 -4.67
N PRO A 26 -9.61 -4.59 -5.07
CA PRO A 26 -10.25 -5.68 -5.78
C PRO A 26 -11.02 -6.56 -4.83
N GLN A 27 -12.02 -7.23 -5.38
CA GLN A 27 -12.76 -8.17 -4.57
C GLN A 27 -11.88 -9.36 -4.19
N TYR A 28 -11.03 -9.76 -5.11
CA TYR A 28 -10.05 -10.81 -4.86
C TYR A 28 -8.74 -10.35 -5.43
N GLY A 29 -7.68 -10.49 -4.67
CA GLY A 29 -6.37 -10.10 -5.13
C GLY A 29 -5.56 -9.53 -4.00
N GLU A 30 -4.64 -8.65 -4.37
CA GLU A 30 -3.73 -8.05 -3.39
C GLU A 30 -3.50 -6.60 -3.72
N ILE A 31 -3.30 -5.83 -2.68
CA ILE A 31 -2.79 -4.48 -2.83
C ILE A 31 -1.46 -4.40 -2.10
N CYS A 32 -0.61 -3.53 -2.60
CA CYS A 32 0.72 -3.38 -2.02
C CYS A 32 1.08 -1.90 -1.99
N LEU A 33 1.57 -1.46 -0.85
CA LEU A 33 2.10 -0.12 -0.70
C LEU A 33 3.52 -0.26 -0.18
N ARG A 34 4.46 0.24 -0.95
CA ARG A 34 5.86 0.15 -0.58
C ARG A 34 6.46 1.54 -0.59
N ALA A 35 7.21 1.86 0.43
CA ALA A 35 7.86 3.14 0.53
C ALA A 35 9.34 2.95 0.80
N LYS A 36 10.16 3.68 0.09
CA LYS A 36 11.59 3.72 0.38
C LYS A 36 11.87 4.84 1.34
N ILE A 37 12.56 4.52 2.39
CA ILE A 37 12.85 5.47 3.45
C ILE A 37 14.31 5.83 3.40
N CYS A 38 14.59 7.10 3.46
CA CYS A 38 15.95 7.60 3.54
C CYS A 38 15.98 8.68 4.59
N ASP A 39 16.80 8.47 5.62
CA ASP A 39 16.94 9.45 6.70
C ASP A 39 15.59 9.79 7.32
N PHE A 40 14.80 8.75 7.60
CA PHE A 40 13.48 8.86 8.20
C PHE A 40 12.48 9.64 7.35
N LYS A 41 12.78 9.81 6.08
CA LYS A 41 11.88 10.51 5.17
C LYS A 41 11.52 9.60 4.02
N ILE A 42 10.33 9.80 3.50
CA ILE A 42 9.87 9.02 2.38
C ILE A 42 10.47 9.58 1.10
N GLY A 43 11.25 8.75 0.41
CA GLY A 43 11.84 9.17 -0.85
C GLY A 43 10.97 8.81 -2.02
N THR A 44 10.57 7.56 -2.10
CA THR A 44 9.78 7.08 -3.24
C THR A 44 8.73 6.12 -2.73
N THR A 45 7.56 6.18 -3.34
CA THR A 45 6.50 5.25 -3.01
C THR A 45 6.08 4.49 -4.25
N PHE A 46 5.72 3.23 -4.04
CA PHE A 46 5.23 2.36 -5.09
C PHE A 46 3.92 1.76 -4.63
N THR A 47 2.93 1.79 -5.50
CA THR A 47 1.68 1.13 -5.21
C THR A 47 1.37 0.16 -6.34
N SER A 48 0.77 -0.95 -5.97
CA SER A 48 0.37 -1.92 -6.98
C SER A 48 -0.91 -2.61 -6.52
N ILE A 49 -1.70 -2.97 -7.49
CA ILE A 49 -2.94 -3.68 -7.26
C ILE A 49 -2.94 -4.86 -8.20
N GLU A 50 -3.08 -6.05 -7.63
CA GLU A 50 -3.21 -7.27 -8.41
C GLU A 50 -4.60 -7.81 -8.24
N VAL A 51 -5.27 -8.01 -9.35
CA VAL A 51 -6.61 -8.56 -9.33
C VAL A 51 -6.52 -10.04 -9.68
N ALA A 52 -6.88 -10.87 -8.72
CA ALA A 52 -6.91 -12.30 -8.95
C ALA A 52 -8.15 -12.63 -9.72
N GLN A 53 -7.99 -13.39 -10.79
CA GLN A 53 -9.14 -13.84 -11.52
C GLN A 53 -9.84 -14.90 -10.73
N LYS A 54 -11.14 -14.75 -10.67
CA LYS A 54 -11.93 -15.74 -9.99
C LYS A 54 -12.06 -16.95 -10.88
N THR A 55 -11.16 -17.89 -10.70
CA THR A 55 -11.24 -19.12 -11.44
C THR A 55 -11.89 -20.16 -10.58
N THR A 56 -12.57 -21.04 -11.23
CA THR A 56 -13.25 -22.10 -10.51
C THR A 56 -12.38 -23.30 -10.35
N LYS A 57 -11.24 -23.23 -10.83
CA LYS A 57 -10.43 -24.38 -10.66
C LYS A 57 -9.46 -24.34 -9.56
N ASN A 58 -9.66 -24.26 -9.72
CA ASN A 58 -8.83 -24.31 -9.07
C ASN A 58 -8.34 -24.61 -8.34
N LYS A 59 -8.35 -24.45 -8.16
CA LYS A 59 -7.87 -24.63 -7.58
C LYS A 59 -7.42 -25.06 -6.95
N GLY A 60 -7.50 -25.20 -6.87
CA GLY A 60 -7.10 -25.63 -6.25
C GLY A 60 -6.86 -25.84 -5.81
N GLU A 61 -7.07 -25.78 -5.75
CA GLU A 61 -6.82 -26.04 -5.42
C GLU A 61 -6.66 -26.28 -5.24
#